data_673609009b90ceb4532b257aaf8fb0f3
#
_entry.id   673609009b90ceb4532b257aaf8fb0f3
#
_cell.length_a   1.000
_cell.length_b   1.000
_cell.length_c   1.000
_cell.angle_alpha   90.00
_cell.angle_beta   90.00
_cell.angle_gamma   90.00
#
_symmetry.space_group_name_H-M   'P 1'
#
loop_
_entity.id
_entity.type
_entity.pdbx_description
1 polymer ?
#
loop_
_entity_poly.entity_id
_entity_poly.type
_entity_poly.pdbx_seq_one_letter_code
_entity_poly.pdbx_strand_id
1 'polypeptide(L)'
;VSFNSFFVSRGITFNSSTKRFTVPTAGVYSIMMTPFTYGGSGPHRVFIGVNTDAPLYATHRGHFYDNDTTSYASGALHSVVDLAANDYIVFRLHSGKLYNQSSDRFNEFSICKIA
;
A
#
# COMPACT_ATOMS: atom_id res chain seq x y z
N VAL A 1 6.75 -4.11 -0.18
CA VAL A 1 7.00 -2.67 -0.26
C VAL A 1 7.60 -2.16 1.04
N SER A 2 8.64 -1.39 0.93
CA SER A 2 9.26 -0.72 2.07
C SER A 2 8.86 0.74 2.09
N PHE A 3 8.69 1.30 3.29
CA PHE A 3 8.28 2.68 3.49
C PHE A 3 9.32 3.44 4.30
N ASN A 4 9.59 4.68 3.93
CA ASN A 4 10.48 5.56 4.67
C ASN A 4 9.82 6.13 5.93
N SER A 5 8.51 6.34 5.87
CA SER A 5 7.74 6.88 7.00
C SER A 5 6.28 6.45 6.91
N PHE A 6 5.62 6.43 8.06
CA PHE A 6 4.18 6.17 8.14
C PHE A 6 3.56 7.05 9.21
N PHE A 7 2.28 7.38 9.03
CA PHE A 7 1.63 8.42 9.81
C PHE A 7 0.65 7.93 10.86
N VAL A 8 0.09 6.74 10.71
CA VAL A 8 -0.96 6.29 11.61
C VAL A 8 -0.74 4.85 12.00
N SER A 9 -0.77 4.61 13.31
CA SER A 9 -0.66 3.25 13.80
C SER A 9 -1.45 3.02 15.09
N ARG A 10 -2.64 3.55 15.22
CA ARG A 10 -3.45 3.35 16.43
C ARG A 10 -3.76 1.87 16.65
N GLY A 11 -2.85 1.19 17.36
CA GLY A 11 -2.93 -0.24 17.58
C GLY A 11 -2.63 -1.11 16.36
N ILE A 12 -2.39 -0.52 15.20
CA ILE A 12 -2.01 -1.24 14.01
C ILE A 12 -0.52 -1.53 14.08
N THR A 13 -0.13 -2.78 13.92
CA THR A 13 1.27 -3.19 13.99
C THR A 13 1.82 -3.46 12.59
N PHE A 14 3.03 -2.97 12.33
CA PHE A 14 3.74 -3.24 11.09
C PHE A 14 4.88 -4.21 11.33
N ASN A 15 4.91 -5.30 10.58
CA ASN A 15 6.00 -6.26 10.62
C ASN A 15 6.92 -5.99 9.42
N SER A 16 8.14 -5.53 9.71
CA SER A 16 9.11 -5.17 8.66
C SER A 16 9.63 -6.36 7.88
N SER A 17 9.56 -7.56 8.43
CA SER A 17 9.97 -8.79 7.72
C SER A 17 8.92 -9.25 6.72
N THR A 18 7.65 -9.21 7.11
CA THR A 18 6.55 -9.65 6.24
C THR A 18 5.90 -8.52 5.46
N LYS A 19 6.17 -7.26 5.84
CA LYS A 19 5.54 -6.06 5.26
C LYS A 19 4.03 -6.01 5.47
N ARG A 20 3.55 -6.62 6.55
CA ARG A 20 2.13 -6.68 6.89
C ARG A 20 1.75 -5.64 7.92
N PHE A 21 0.62 -4.99 7.70
CA PHE A 21 -0.04 -4.13 8.67
C PHE A 21 -1.21 -4.91 9.27
N THR A 22 -1.10 -5.28 10.52
CA THR A 22 -2.12 -6.10 11.20
C THR A 22 -3.02 -5.20 12.04
N VAL A 23 -4.34 -5.34 11.86
CA VAL A 23 -5.32 -4.54 12.60
C VAL A 23 -5.74 -5.26 13.89
N PRO A 24 -5.89 -4.52 15.00
CA PRO A 24 -6.16 -5.14 16.30
C PRO A 24 -7.63 -5.49 16.51
N THR A 25 -8.54 -4.79 15.87
CA THR A 25 -9.98 -4.93 16.12
C THR A 25 -10.76 -4.98 14.81
N ALA A 26 -11.89 -5.67 14.84
CA ALA A 26 -12.81 -5.70 13.72
C ALA A 26 -13.40 -4.31 13.48
N GLY A 27 -13.71 -4.01 12.24
CA GLY A 27 -14.35 -2.76 11.84
C GLY A 27 -14.11 -2.41 10.38
N VAL A 28 -14.55 -1.23 10.01
CA VAL A 28 -14.37 -0.68 8.68
C VAL A 28 -13.14 0.22 8.68
N TYR A 29 -12.25 -0.01 7.74
CA TYR A 29 -10.99 0.71 7.64
C TYR A 29 -10.88 1.43 6.30
N SER A 30 -10.41 2.66 6.36
CA SER A 30 -9.99 3.42 5.18
C SER A 30 -8.50 3.23 4.99
N ILE A 31 -8.11 2.82 3.80
CA ILE A 31 -6.71 2.55 3.44
C ILE A 31 -6.36 3.45 2.27
N MET A 32 -5.29 4.22 2.41
CA MET A 32 -4.83 5.11 1.35
C MET A 32 -3.31 5.02 1.22
N MET A 33 -2.82 5.05 0.00
CA MET A 33 -1.40 5.17 -0.31
C MET A 33 -1.22 6.13 -1.47
N THR A 34 -0.18 6.95 -1.40
CA THR A 34 0.24 7.82 -2.49
C THR A 34 1.60 7.34 -2.99
N PRO A 35 1.63 6.39 -3.93
CA PRO A 35 2.89 5.89 -4.44
C PRO A 35 3.58 6.92 -5.33
N PHE A 36 4.90 6.91 -5.29
CA PHE A 36 5.75 7.64 -6.22
C PHE A 36 6.71 6.63 -6.83
N THR A 37 6.56 6.39 -8.12
CA THR A 37 7.29 5.35 -8.82
C THR A 37 8.19 5.95 -9.89
N TYR A 38 9.19 5.20 -10.30
CA TYR A 38 10.11 5.64 -11.35
C TYR A 38 10.53 4.46 -12.21
N GLY A 39 10.97 4.79 -13.42
CA GLY A 39 11.70 3.95 -14.35
C GLY A 39 11.47 2.44 -14.30
N GLY A 40 12.26 1.74 -15.01
CA GLY A 40 12.14 0.31 -15.15
C GLY A 40 11.42 -0.04 -16.44
N SER A 41 11.11 -1.31 -16.60
CA SER A 41 10.39 -1.82 -17.76
C SER A 41 8.93 -2.08 -17.40
N GLY A 42 8.04 -1.61 -18.25
CA GLY A 42 6.61 -1.83 -18.09
C GLY A 42 5.90 -0.75 -17.27
N PRO A 43 4.59 -0.85 -17.18
CA PRO A 43 3.78 0.12 -16.46
C PRO A 43 4.00 0.04 -14.95
N HIS A 44 3.63 1.11 -14.25
CA HIS A 44 3.71 1.18 -12.80
C HIS A 44 2.42 0.66 -12.19
N ARG A 45 2.50 -0.32 -11.31
CA ARG A 45 1.33 -0.93 -10.65
C ARG A 45 1.60 -1.21 -9.18
N VAL A 46 0.68 -0.75 -8.32
CA VAL A 46 0.69 -1.04 -6.90
C VAL A 46 -0.68 -1.58 -6.50
N PHE A 47 -0.70 -2.65 -5.73
CA PHE A 47 -1.94 -3.28 -5.27
C PHE A 47 -2.05 -3.23 -3.76
N ILE A 48 -3.29 -3.08 -3.26
CA ILE A 48 -3.62 -3.34 -1.86
C ILE A 48 -4.12 -4.77 -1.75
N GLY A 49 -3.53 -5.55 -0.85
CA GLY A 49 -3.98 -6.88 -0.50
C GLY A 49 -4.52 -6.94 0.92
N VAL A 50 -5.53 -7.77 1.13
CA VAL A 50 -6.06 -8.08 2.45
C VAL A 50 -5.95 -9.59 2.63
N ASN A 51 -5.22 -9.99 3.68
CA ASN A 51 -4.96 -11.40 4.00
C ASN A 51 -4.28 -12.17 2.86
N THR A 52 -3.53 -11.48 2.03
CA THR A 52 -2.69 -12.06 1.00
C THR A 52 -1.43 -11.23 0.83
N ASP A 53 -0.27 -11.88 0.75
CA ASP A 53 1.00 -11.22 0.52
C ASP A 53 1.26 -10.91 -0.95
N ALA A 54 0.48 -11.49 -1.84
CA ALA A 54 0.65 -11.37 -3.28
C ALA A 54 -0.68 -11.04 -3.97
N PRO A 55 -1.26 -9.85 -3.69
CA PRO A 55 -2.50 -9.47 -4.37
C PRO A 55 -2.28 -9.37 -5.87
N LEU A 56 -3.24 -9.87 -6.62
CA LEU A 56 -3.26 -9.88 -8.08
C LEU A 56 -4.50 -9.16 -8.59
N TYR A 57 -4.68 -9.18 -9.90
CA TYR A 57 -5.80 -8.48 -10.56
C TYR A 57 -7.18 -8.90 -10.03
N ALA A 58 -7.35 -10.16 -9.67
CA ALA A 58 -8.64 -10.67 -9.19
C ALA A 58 -8.80 -10.60 -7.67
N THR A 59 -7.73 -10.32 -6.92
CA THR A 59 -7.73 -10.41 -5.45
C THR A 59 -7.37 -9.11 -4.74
N HIS A 60 -6.94 -8.09 -5.47
CA HIS A 60 -6.61 -6.82 -4.84
C HIS A 60 -7.85 -6.08 -4.34
N ARG A 61 -7.65 -5.23 -3.36
CA ARG A 61 -8.68 -4.37 -2.78
C ARG A 61 -8.51 -2.90 -3.17
N GLY A 62 -7.47 -2.57 -3.90
CA GLY A 62 -7.20 -1.25 -4.43
C GLY A 62 -6.02 -1.32 -5.36
N HIS A 63 -5.96 -0.39 -6.32
CA HIS A 63 -5.01 -0.49 -7.41
C HIS A 63 -4.61 0.88 -7.91
N PHE A 64 -3.30 1.10 -8.02
CA PHE A 64 -2.71 2.21 -8.74
C PHE A 64 -2.10 1.68 -10.03
N TYR A 65 -2.39 2.35 -11.14
CA TYR A 65 -1.85 2.00 -12.45
C TYR A 65 -1.49 3.26 -13.21
N ASP A 66 -0.27 3.29 -13.73
CA ASP A 66 0.18 4.33 -14.65
C ASP A 66 0.95 3.67 -15.79
N ASN A 67 0.58 3.99 -17.02
CA ASN A 67 1.13 3.39 -18.21
C ASN A 67 2.47 3.99 -18.67
N ASP A 68 2.97 4.98 -17.96
CA ASP A 68 4.26 5.59 -18.27
C ASP A 68 5.38 4.60 -17.93
N THR A 69 6.22 4.31 -18.92
CA THR A 69 7.31 3.33 -18.77
C THR A 69 8.68 3.98 -18.68
N THR A 70 8.78 5.31 -18.80
CA THR A 70 10.06 5.99 -19.00
C THR A 70 10.40 7.04 -17.96
N SER A 71 9.46 7.47 -17.15
CA SER A 71 9.66 8.56 -16.20
C SER A 71 9.05 8.26 -14.84
N TYR A 72 8.88 9.30 -14.05
CA TYR A 72 8.25 9.19 -12.73
C TYR A 72 6.74 9.20 -12.88
N ALA A 73 6.08 8.48 -11.99
CA ALA A 73 4.63 8.48 -11.89
C ALA A 73 4.22 8.64 -10.43
N SER A 74 3.18 9.41 -10.20
CA SER A 74 2.60 9.58 -8.88
C SER A 74 1.09 9.52 -8.98
N GLY A 75 0.46 9.12 -7.88
CA GLY A 75 -0.98 9.02 -7.83
C GLY A 75 -1.44 8.62 -6.45
N ALA A 76 -2.64 8.09 -6.37
CA ALA A 76 -3.20 7.63 -5.13
C ALA A 76 -4.00 6.36 -5.35
N LEU A 77 -3.99 5.48 -4.36
CA LEU A 77 -4.94 4.38 -4.30
C LEU A 77 -5.63 4.42 -2.95
N HIS A 78 -6.90 4.09 -2.96
CA HIS A 78 -7.75 4.18 -1.78
C HIS A 78 -8.73 3.03 -1.80
N SER A 79 -8.97 2.48 -0.62
CA SER A 79 -9.97 1.43 -0.44
C SER A 79 -10.62 1.57 0.92
N VAL A 80 -11.87 1.18 1.00
CA VAL A 80 -12.60 1.04 2.26
C VAL A 80 -12.97 -0.42 2.39
N VAL A 81 -12.53 -1.06 3.46
CA VAL A 81 -12.68 -2.50 3.64
C VAL A 81 -13.19 -2.83 5.04
N ASP A 82 -13.97 -3.89 5.12
CA ASP A 82 -14.43 -4.45 6.40
C ASP A 82 -13.45 -5.56 6.81
N LEU A 83 -12.83 -5.40 7.96
CA LEU A 83 -11.78 -6.30 8.45
C LEU A 83 -12.19 -6.94 9.77
N ALA A 84 -11.81 -8.18 9.95
CA ALA A 84 -11.87 -8.86 11.24
C ALA A 84 -10.62 -8.53 12.07
N ALA A 85 -10.68 -8.76 13.36
CA ALA A 85 -9.50 -8.64 14.22
C ALA A 85 -8.40 -9.57 13.71
N ASN A 86 -7.17 -9.06 13.71
CA ASN A 86 -5.96 -9.73 13.22
C ASN A 86 -5.86 -9.93 11.71
N ASP A 87 -6.79 -9.40 10.94
CA ASP A 87 -6.59 -9.30 9.49
C ASP A 87 -5.40 -8.39 9.20
N TYR A 88 -4.75 -8.61 8.06
CA TYR A 88 -3.59 -7.81 7.68
C TYR A 88 -3.73 -7.23 6.27
N ILE A 89 -3.04 -6.12 6.06
CA ILE A 89 -3.01 -5.35 4.83
C ILE A 89 -1.58 -5.37 4.30
N VAL A 90 -1.45 -5.52 2.99
CA VAL A 90 -0.17 -5.44 2.27
C VAL A 90 -0.31 -4.47 1.11
N PHE A 91 0.71 -3.65 0.93
CA PHE A 91 0.88 -2.86 -0.30
C PHE A 91 1.94 -3.56 -1.14
N ARG A 92 1.58 -3.98 -2.34
CA ARG A 92 2.49 -4.70 -3.23
C ARG A 92 2.79 -3.90 -4.48
N LEU A 93 4.07 -3.68 -4.73
CA LEU A 93 4.53 -3.19 -6.02
C LEU A 93 4.56 -4.36 -7.01
N HIS A 94 3.65 -4.34 -7.97
CA HIS A 94 3.55 -5.40 -8.98
C HIS A 94 4.50 -5.14 -10.15
N SER A 95 4.64 -3.90 -10.56
CA SER A 95 5.57 -3.50 -11.63
C SER A 95 6.00 -2.04 -11.44
N GLY A 96 7.13 -1.69 -12.04
CA GLY A 96 7.79 -0.42 -11.80
C GLY A 96 8.71 -0.48 -10.59
N LYS A 97 9.16 0.67 -10.12
CA LYS A 97 9.98 0.80 -8.92
C LYS A 97 9.46 1.94 -8.06
N LEU A 98 9.43 1.75 -6.75
CA LEU A 98 9.13 2.84 -5.83
C LEU A 98 10.35 3.75 -5.70
N TYR A 99 10.11 5.05 -5.76
CA TYR A 99 11.13 6.05 -5.45
C TYR A 99 11.25 6.15 -3.94
N ASN A 100 12.36 5.70 -3.40
CA ASN A 100 12.53 5.56 -1.97
C ASN A 100 13.73 6.40 -1.52
N GLN A 101 13.45 7.60 -1.04
CA GLN A 101 14.46 8.53 -0.58
C GLN A 101 14.23 8.88 0.89
N SER A 102 15.27 8.71 1.71
CA SER A 102 15.15 8.80 3.15
C SER A 102 14.86 10.21 3.68
N SER A 103 15.23 11.25 2.93
CA SER A 103 15.03 12.64 3.34
C SER A 103 13.70 13.24 2.91
N ASP A 104 12.97 12.58 2.02
CA ASP A 104 11.73 13.09 1.44
C ASP A 104 10.58 12.14 1.71
N ARG A 105 9.36 12.67 1.68
CA ARG A 105 8.16 11.90 1.99
C ARG A 105 7.47 11.42 0.71
N PHE A 106 8.11 10.47 0.05
CA PHE A 106 7.50 9.75 -1.05
C PHE A 106 6.88 8.45 -0.52
N ASN A 107 5.85 7.95 -1.19
CA ASN A 107 5.19 6.69 -0.83
C ASN A 107 4.57 6.73 0.58
N GLU A 108 3.74 7.72 0.80
CA GLU A 108 3.00 7.86 2.05
C GLU A 108 1.78 6.95 2.06
N PHE A 109 1.37 6.52 3.24
CA PHE A 109 0.15 5.76 3.40
C PHE A 109 -0.57 6.12 4.68
N SER A 110 -1.85 5.78 4.74
CA SER A 110 -2.66 5.94 5.93
C SER A 110 -3.62 4.77 6.04
N ILE A 111 -3.77 4.24 7.24
CA ILE A 111 -4.75 3.20 7.57
C ILE A 111 -5.51 3.69 8.80
N CYS A 112 -6.83 3.84 8.66
CA CYS A 112 -7.65 4.44 9.69
C CYS A 112 -8.94 3.66 9.87
N LYS A 113 -9.26 3.29 11.11
CA LYS A 113 -10.56 2.70 11.43
C LYS A 113 -11.61 3.81 11.44
N ILE A 114 -12.67 3.65 10.65
CA ILE A 114 -13.72 4.66 10.52
C ILE A 114 -15.07 4.21 11.09
N ALA A 115 -15.24 2.93 11.34
CA ALA A 115 -16.48 2.44 11.95
C ALA A 115 -16.30 1.13 12.72
#